data_affac7a34c50a59aa446cedb20b39d1b
#
_entry.id   affac7a34c50a59aa446cedb20b39d1b
#
_cell.length_a   1.000
_cell.length_b   1.000
_cell.length_c   1.000
_cell.angle_alpha   90.00
_cell.angle_beta   90.00
_cell.angle_gamma   90.00
#
_symmetry.space_group_name_H-M   'P 1'
#
loop_
_entity.id
_entity.type
_entity.pdbx_description
1 polymer ?
#
loop_
_entity_poly.entity_id
_entity_poly.type
_entity_poly.pdbx_seq_one_letter_code
_entity_poly.pdbx_strand_id
1 'polypeptide(L)'
;MAKQTTSAGAPRRRRSDADRSVQAILEAALAALASDPDASMAEIARRAGVVRATIYAHFPTRESLLDAVMEHATAQVGRAIRAAEPERGEPKEALERVLLATWQQLSQFHSVLGINISRLSTKELHRRHLPLTTQFVPLLERGQAEGAFRRDVSAVWLIAVIRAIVHTASTELQAGRISQADVERTMLTTVLAAVTSDGESPVSDALKASDTV
;
A
#
# COMPACT_ATOMS: atom_id res chain seq x y z
N MET A 1 -57.76 -20.76 10.96
CA MET A 1 -56.77 -20.21 11.91
C MET A 1 -55.41 -20.30 11.27
N ALA A 2 -54.95 -19.18 10.73
CA ALA A 2 -53.63 -19.10 10.09
C ALA A 2 -52.68 -18.40 11.07
N LYS A 3 -51.58 -19.06 11.44
CA LYS A 3 -50.44 -18.47 12.16
C LYS A 3 -49.34 -18.16 11.15
N GLN A 4 -49.16 -16.90 10.89
CA GLN A 4 -48.08 -16.34 10.15
C GLN A 4 -46.76 -16.53 10.92
N THR A 5 -45.77 -17.12 10.26
CA THR A 5 -44.41 -17.24 10.74
C THR A 5 -43.63 -15.96 10.37
N THR A 6 -43.18 -15.29 11.40
CA THR A 6 -42.49 -14.01 11.38
C THR A 6 -40.99 -14.18 11.08
N SER A 7 -40.51 -13.45 10.08
CA SER A 7 -39.26 -12.67 10.03
C SER A 7 -37.93 -13.28 10.52
N ALA A 8 -37.22 -13.93 9.61
CA ALA A 8 -35.77 -14.22 9.75
C ALA A 8 -34.86 -13.11 9.15
N GLY A 9 -35.34 -11.89 8.95
CA GLY A 9 -34.62 -10.81 8.25
C GLY A 9 -33.79 -9.86 9.11
N ALA A 10 -33.97 -9.83 10.42
CA ALA A 10 -33.41 -8.79 11.30
C ALA A 10 -31.88 -8.87 11.55
N PRO A 11 -31.23 -10.03 11.79
CA PRO A 11 -29.81 -10.06 12.12
C PRO A 11 -28.90 -9.80 10.91
N ARG A 12 -29.29 -10.19 9.71
CA ARG A 12 -28.50 -10.00 8.48
C ARG A 12 -28.49 -8.53 8.04
N ARG A 13 -29.59 -7.83 8.19
CA ARG A 13 -29.69 -6.40 7.86
C ARG A 13 -28.88 -5.54 8.83
N ARG A 14 -28.91 -5.82 10.13
CA ARG A 14 -28.10 -5.11 11.13
C ARG A 14 -26.59 -5.27 10.90
N ARG A 15 -26.14 -6.48 10.52
CA ARG A 15 -24.74 -6.74 10.20
C ARG A 15 -24.31 -5.97 8.94
N SER A 16 -25.11 -5.96 7.88
CA SER A 16 -24.86 -5.19 6.67
C SER A 16 -24.85 -3.65 6.91
N ASP A 17 -25.65 -3.15 7.84
CA ASP A 17 -25.66 -1.73 8.19
C ASP A 17 -24.42 -1.35 9.04
N ALA A 18 -23.98 -2.22 9.93
CA ALA A 18 -22.76 -2.05 10.70
C ALA A 18 -21.53 -2.07 9.79
N ASP A 19 -21.43 -3.02 8.85
CA ASP A 19 -20.34 -3.12 7.90
C ASP A 19 -20.26 -1.87 7.00
N ARG A 20 -21.40 -1.34 6.55
CA ARG A 20 -21.45 -0.09 5.78
C ARG A 20 -21.01 1.11 6.61
N SER A 21 -21.36 1.18 7.88
CA SER A 21 -20.92 2.26 8.77
C SER A 21 -19.42 2.22 9.01
N VAL A 22 -18.84 1.02 9.24
CA VAL A 22 -17.39 0.84 9.37
C VAL A 22 -16.68 1.29 8.10
N GLN A 23 -17.15 0.85 6.92
CA GLN A 23 -16.56 1.25 5.65
C GLN A 23 -16.60 2.77 5.44
N ALA A 24 -17.73 3.41 5.69
CA ALA A 24 -17.87 4.87 5.58
C ALA A 24 -16.94 5.62 6.56
N ILE A 25 -16.78 5.11 7.79
CA ILE A 25 -15.85 5.69 8.77
C ILE A 25 -14.41 5.57 8.28
N LEU A 26 -13.98 4.43 7.75
CA LEU A 26 -12.61 4.20 7.28
C LEU A 26 -12.28 5.10 6.07
N GLU A 27 -13.19 5.23 5.11
CA GLU A 27 -13.04 6.11 3.95
C GLU A 27 -12.98 7.59 4.36
N ALA A 28 -13.87 8.01 5.26
CA ALA A 28 -13.88 9.37 5.80
C ALA A 28 -12.61 9.67 6.62
N ALA A 29 -12.11 8.69 7.37
CA ALA A 29 -10.88 8.82 8.14
C ALA A 29 -9.66 8.97 7.23
N LEU A 30 -9.56 8.16 6.16
CA LEU A 30 -8.51 8.30 5.15
C LEU A 30 -8.50 9.70 4.55
N ALA A 31 -9.65 10.19 4.09
CA ALA A 31 -9.77 11.52 3.49
C ALA A 31 -9.50 12.66 4.51
N ALA A 32 -9.94 12.51 5.75
CA ALA A 32 -9.71 13.50 6.80
C ALA A 32 -8.21 13.59 7.15
N LEU A 33 -7.58 12.45 7.41
CA LEU A 33 -6.17 12.36 7.81
C LEU A 33 -5.20 12.72 6.67
N ALA A 34 -5.63 12.58 5.41
CA ALA A 34 -4.87 13.07 4.27
C ALA A 34 -4.77 14.61 4.24
N SER A 35 -5.83 15.30 4.68
CA SER A 35 -5.90 16.77 4.72
C SER A 35 -5.36 17.34 6.03
N ASP A 36 -5.61 16.66 7.14
CA ASP A 36 -5.23 17.05 8.49
C ASP A 36 -4.84 15.80 9.31
N PRO A 37 -3.54 15.57 9.55
CA PRO A 37 -3.05 14.44 10.34
C PRO A 37 -3.63 14.39 11.77
N ASP A 38 -4.05 15.53 12.32
CA ASP A 38 -4.61 15.66 13.65
C ASP A 38 -6.15 15.64 13.70
N ALA A 39 -6.82 15.41 12.54
CA ALA A 39 -8.26 15.33 12.44
C ALA A 39 -8.88 14.50 13.58
N SER A 40 -9.86 15.08 14.29
CA SER A 40 -10.45 14.47 15.48
C SER A 40 -11.46 13.37 15.14
N MET A 41 -11.70 12.46 16.09
CA MET A 41 -12.77 11.44 15.98
C MET A 41 -14.15 12.06 15.67
N ALA A 42 -14.43 13.24 16.21
CA ALA A 42 -15.69 13.93 15.96
C ALA A 42 -15.79 14.46 14.52
N GLU A 43 -14.69 14.99 13.98
CA GLU A 43 -14.62 15.43 12.59
C GLU A 43 -14.76 14.27 11.61
N ILE A 44 -14.09 13.15 11.90
CA ILE A 44 -14.19 11.93 11.09
C ILE A 44 -15.63 11.38 11.11
N ALA A 45 -16.29 11.35 12.28
CA ALA A 45 -17.69 10.92 12.38
C ALA A 45 -18.61 11.81 11.55
N ARG A 46 -18.40 13.13 11.59
CA ARG A 46 -19.17 14.12 10.80
C ARG A 46 -18.98 13.87 9.29
N ARG A 47 -17.74 13.66 8.83
CA ARG A 47 -17.44 13.37 7.42
C ARG A 47 -18.04 12.03 6.96
N ALA A 48 -18.03 11.03 7.84
CA ALA A 48 -18.63 9.71 7.58
C ALA A 48 -20.17 9.71 7.59
N GLY A 49 -20.81 10.81 7.99
CA GLY A 49 -22.27 10.88 8.14
C GLY A 49 -22.81 10.03 9.29
N VAL A 50 -21.99 9.74 10.31
CA VAL A 50 -22.40 8.96 11.49
C VAL A 50 -22.38 9.81 12.76
N VAL A 51 -23.19 9.41 13.74
CA VAL A 51 -23.16 10.06 15.05
C VAL A 51 -21.93 9.66 15.84
N ARG A 52 -21.46 10.53 16.74
CA ARG A 52 -20.28 10.30 17.57
C ARG A 52 -20.31 8.97 18.33
N ALA A 53 -21.46 8.55 18.83
CA ALA A 53 -21.62 7.27 19.51
C ALA A 53 -21.30 6.08 18.59
N THR A 54 -21.62 6.17 17.29
CA THR A 54 -21.36 5.11 16.32
C THR A 54 -19.86 4.91 16.09
N ILE A 55 -19.09 6.00 15.90
CA ILE A 55 -17.64 5.85 15.69
C ILE A 55 -16.96 5.27 16.92
N TYR A 56 -17.34 5.69 18.14
CA TYR A 56 -16.78 5.13 19.38
C TYR A 56 -17.24 3.70 19.68
N ALA A 57 -18.41 3.28 19.19
CA ALA A 57 -18.86 1.90 19.29
C ALA A 57 -18.00 0.94 18.43
N HIS A 58 -17.49 1.40 17.29
CA HIS A 58 -16.63 0.62 16.40
C HIS A 58 -15.15 0.79 16.72
N PHE A 59 -14.73 1.98 17.08
CA PHE A 59 -13.34 2.37 17.34
C PHE A 59 -13.26 3.11 18.67
N PRO A 60 -13.08 2.39 19.79
CA PRO A 60 -13.10 2.98 21.14
C PRO A 60 -12.00 4.04 21.35
N THR A 61 -10.89 3.94 20.63
CA THR A 61 -9.77 4.89 20.71
C THR A 61 -9.34 5.37 19.34
N ARG A 62 -8.62 6.51 19.29
CA ARG A 62 -8.01 7.01 18.06
C ARG A 62 -7.01 5.99 17.48
N GLU A 63 -6.27 5.31 18.35
CA GLU A 63 -5.30 4.29 17.97
C GLU A 63 -5.98 3.13 17.24
N SER A 64 -7.10 2.62 17.78
CA SER A 64 -7.85 1.54 17.15
C SER A 64 -8.42 1.94 15.78
N LEU A 65 -8.81 3.20 15.60
CA LEU A 65 -9.20 3.73 14.30
C LEU A 65 -8.01 3.79 13.34
N LEU A 66 -6.87 4.34 13.77
CA LEU A 66 -5.66 4.45 12.94
C LEU A 66 -5.16 3.08 12.49
N ASP A 67 -5.20 2.08 13.36
CA ASP A 67 -4.84 0.70 13.01
C ASP A 67 -5.77 0.12 11.94
N ALA A 68 -7.07 0.29 12.10
CA ALA A 68 -8.07 -0.17 11.12
C ALA A 68 -7.97 0.59 9.79
N VAL A 69 -7.68 1.88 9.81
CA VAL A 69 -7.41 2.70 8.61
C VAL A 69 -6.18 2.18 7.86
N MET A 70 -5.10 1.82 8.59
CA MET A 70 -3.91 1.24 7.98
C MET A 70 -4.20 -0.12 7.33
N GLU A 71 -4.95 -0.99 8.00
CA GLU A 71 -5.37 -2.28 7.43
C GLU A 71 -6.22 -2.08 6.18
N HIS A 72 -7.15 -1.13 6.23
CA HIS A 72 -7.99 -0.79 5.09
C HIS A 72 -7.18 -0.27 3.91
N ALA A 73 -6.25 0.67 4.12
CA ALA A 73 -5.35 1.19 3.10
C ALA A 73 -4.48 0.07 2.49
N THR A 74 -3.89 -0.78 3.33
CA THR A 74 -3.10 -1.95 2.89
C THR A 74 -3.92 -2.89 2.02
N ALA A 75 -5.17 -3.17 2.42
CA ALA A 75 -6.07 -3.99 1.63
C ALA A 75 -6.45 -3.35 0.27
N GLN A 76 -6.59 -2.03 0.20
CA GLN A 76 -6.82 -1.31 -1.06
C GLN A 76 -5.63 -1.42 -2.00
N VAL A 77 -4.40 -1.19 -1.50
CA VAL A 77 -3.17 -1.39 -2.29
C VAL A 77 -3.09 -2.83 -2.79
N GLY A 78 -3.35 -3.83 -1.95
CA GLY A 78 -3.36 -5.23 -2.37
C GLY A 78 -4.41 -5.55 -3.45
N ARG A 79 -5.58 -4.91 -3.41
CA ARG A 79 -6.57 -5.02 -4.49
C ARG A 79 -6.08 -4.39 -5.80
N ALA A 80 -5.45 -3.22 -5.72
CA ALA A 80 -4.89 -2.54 -6.89
C ALA A 80 -3.78 -3.36 -7.55
N ILE A 81 -2.89 -3.98 -6.77
CA ILE A 81 -1.85 -4.91 -7.28
C ILE A 81 -2.50 -6.05 -8.06
N ARG A 82 -3.49 -6.73 -7.49
CA ARG A 82 -4.17 -7.85 -8.17
C ARG A 82 -4.93 -7.40 -9.41
N ALA A 83 -5.58 -6.24 -9.39
CA ALA A 83 -6.29 -5.69 -10.53
C ALA A 83 -5.35 -5.28 -11.69
N ALA A 84 -4.06 -5.03 -11.38
CA ALA A 84 -3.03 -4.76 -12.38
C ALA A 84 -2.51 -6.04 -13.08
N GLU A 85 -3.02 -7.21 -12.72
CA GLU A 85 -2.70 -8.51 -13.33
C GLU A 85 -1.18 -8.75 -13.44
N PRO A 86 -0.45 -8.85 -12.32
CA PRO A 86 1.03 -8.98 -12.30
C PRO A 86 1.55 -10.21 -13.04
N GLU A 87 0.72 -11.22 -13.25
CA GLU A 87 1.04 -12.46 -13.95
C GLU A 87 0.94 -12.35 -15.48
N ARG A 88 0.35 -11.26 -16.03
CA ARG A 88 0.04 -11.12 -17.46
C ARG A 88 1.05 -10.25 -18.21
N GLY A 89 1.40 -10.68 -19.41
CA GLY A 89 2.27 -9.96 -20.35
C GLY A 89 3.73 -9.98 -19.95
N GLU A 90 4.52 -9.18 -20.62
CA GLU A 90 5.95 -9.03 -20.37
C GLU A 90 6.22 -8.56 -18.94
N PRO A 91 7.22 -9.12 -18.22
CA PRO A 91 7.48 -8.77 -16.82
C PRO A 91 7.70 -7.29 -16.57
N LYS A 92 8.38 -6.59 -17.48
CA LYS A 92 8.63 -5.15 -17.37
C LYS A 92 7.34 -4.35 -17.43
N GLU A 93 6.47 -4.64 -18.41
CA GLU A 93 5.18 -3.98 -18.54
C GLU A 93 4.25 -4.29 -17.35
N ALA A 94 4.28 -5.54 -16.87
CA ALA A 94 3.53 -5.93 -15.69
C ALA A 94 3.99 -5.16 -14.44
N LEU A 95 5.32 -4.98 -14.27
CA LEU A 95 5.87 -4.18 -13.17
C LEU A 95 5.46 -2.71 -13.27
N GLU A 96 5.50 -2.12 -14.46
CA GLU A 96 5.04 -0.73 -14.69
C GLU A 96 3.57 -0.55 -14.30
N ARG A 97 2.68 -1.46 -14.74
CA ARG A 97 1.25 -1.42 -14.38
C ARG A 97 1.03 -1.52 -12.88
N VAL A 98 1.72 -2.46 -12.23
CA VAL A 98 1.61 -2.66 -10.78
C VAL A 98 2.14 -1.45 -10.00
N LEU A 99 3.26 -0.87 -10.43
CA LEU A 99 3.83 0.33 -9.80
C LEU A 99 2.88 1.52 -9.92
N LEU A 100 2.30 1.76 -11.11
CA LEU A 100 1.34 2.85 -11.31
C LEU A 100 0.08 2.66 -10.46
N ALA A 101 -0.50 1.45 -10.47
CA ALA A 101 -1.67 1.13 -9.65
C ALA A 101 -1.40 1.30 -8.15
N THR A 102 -0.22 0.89 -7.69
CA THR A 102 0.22 1.03 -6.30
C THR A 102 0.45 2.50 -5.96
N TRP A 103 1.11 3.25 -6.83
CA TRP A 103 1.38 4.68 -6.65
C TRP A 103 0.11 5.50 -6.48
N GLN A 104 -0.90 5.28 -7.32
CA GLN A 104 -2.19 5.96 -7.23
C GLN A 104 -2.87 5.76 -5.86
N GLN A 105 -2.74 4.56 -5.27
CA GLN A 105 -3.26 4.31 -3.93
C GLN A 105 -2.40 4.96 -2.84
N LEU A 106 -1.07 4.81 -2.91
CA LEU A 106 -0.15 5.35 -1.91
C LEU A 106 -0.19 6.87 -1.84
N SER A 107 -0.35 7.58 -2.96
CA SER A 107 -0.47 9.04 -2.98
C SER A 107 -1.70 9.53 -2.20
N GLN A 108 -2.78 8.74 -2.17
CA GLN A 108 -3.98 9.04 -1.39
C GLN A 108 -3.79 8.77 0.12
N PHE A 109 -2.92 7.83 0.50
CA PHE A 109 -2.77 7.36 1.89
C PHE A 109 -1.53 7.87 2.59
N HIS A 110 -0.78 8.75 1.94
CA HIS A 110 0.55 9.15 2.38
C HIS A 110 0.57 9.72 3.82
N SER A 111 -0.32 10.63 4.16
CA SER A 111 -0.38 11.22 5.51
C SER A 111 -0.67 10.17 6.58
N VAL A 112 -1.54 9.22 6.28
CA VAL A 112 -1.84 8.08 7.17
C VAL A 112 -0.64 7.18 7.35
N LEU A 113 0.13 6.93 6.28
CA LEU A 113 1.38 6.17 6.35
C LEU A 113 2.40 6.88 7.22
N GLY A 114 2.57 8.20 7.07
CA GLY A 114 3.47 9.03 7.88
C GLY A 114 3.14 8.96 9.37
N ILE A 115 1.86 9.11 9.75
CA ILE A 115 1.38 8.98 11.12
C ILE A 115 1.73 7.61 11.70
N ASN A 116 1.54 6.54 10.94
CA ASN A 116 1.79 5.19 11.41
C ASN A 116 3.29 4.84 11.46
N ILE A 117 4.09 5.31 10.52
CA ILE A 117 5.56 5.12 10.54
C ILE A 117 6.18 5.72 11.80
N SER A 118 5.72 6.90 12.24
CA SER A 118 6.22 7.54 13.46
C SER A 118 5.81 6.83 14.76
N ARG A 119 4.76 6.00 14.73
CA ARG A 119 4.19 5.30 15.89
C ARG A 119 4.61 3.84 16.00
N LEU A 120 4.95 3.20 14.90
CA LEU A 120 5.21 1.76 14.87
C LEU A 120 6.71 1.47 14.91
N SER A 121 7.08 0.36 15.55
CA SER A 121 8.45 -0.16 15.44
C SER A 121 8.71 -0.66 14.00
N THR A 122 9.98 -0.65 13.60
CA THR A 122 10.41 -1.19 12.29
C THR A 122 9.90 -2.62 12.06
N LYS A 123 9.90 -3.46 13.09
CA LYS A 123 9.41 -4.84 13.04
C LYS A 123 7.92 -4.90 12.76
N GLU A 124 7.14 -4.08 13.42
CA GLU A 124 5.68 -4.02 13.22
C GLU A 124 5.32 -3.47 11.84
N LEU A 125 6.01 -2.42 11.41
CA LEU A 125 5.86 -1.86 10.07
C LEU A 125 6.17 -2.91 9.00
N HIS A 126 7.28 -3.66 9.15
CA HIS A 126 7.64 -4.75 8.25
C HIS A 126 6.54 -5.82 8.19
N ARG A 127 6.03 -6.25 9.34
CA ARG A 127 4.96 -7.25 9.44
C ARG A 127 3.69 -6.80 8.69
N ARG A 128 3.30 -5.54 8.81
CA ARG A 128 2.11 -4.98 8.15
C ARG A 128 2.28 -4.84 6.64
N HIS A 129 3.50 -4.63 6.15
CA HIS A 129 3.80 -4.56 4.72
C HIS A 129 4.03 -5.92 4.06
N LEU A 130 4.26 -6.97 4.84
CA LEU A 130 4.55 -8.31 4.33
C LEU A 130 3.49 -8.83 3.33
N PRO A 131 2.17 -8.67 3.55
CA PRO A 131 1.16 -9.13 2.59
C PRO A 131 1.23 -8.43 1.23
N LEU A 132 1.70 -7.18 1.17
CA LEU A 132 1.92 -6.47 -0.09
C LEU A 132 3.21 -6.96 -0.76
N THR A 133 4.29 -7.05 0.02
CA THR A 133 5.60 -7.51 -0.46
C THR A 133 5.50 -8.87 -1.14
N THR A 134 4.78 -9.82 -0.53
CA THR A 134 4.62 -11.18 -1.08
C THR A 134 3.87 -11.22 -2.42
N GLN A 135 3.06 -10.22 -2.75
CA GLN A 135 2.37 -10.15 -4.05
C GLN A 135 3.30 -9.74 -5.20
N PHE A 136 4.44 -9.09 -4.91
CA PHE A 136 5.44 -8.73 -5.92
C PHE A 136 6.44 -9.84 -6.21
N VAL A 137 6.68 -10.76 -5.26
CA VAL A 137 7.71 -11.81 -5.40
C VAL A 137 7.54 -12.62 -6.68
N PRO A 138 6.36 -13.18 -7.02
CA PRO A 138 6.19 -14.00 -8.21
C PRO A 138 6.49 -13.24 -9.51
N LEU A 139 6.15 -11.95 -9.59
CA LEU A 139 6.43 -11.12 -10.76
C LEU A 139 7.95 -10.93 -10.95
N LEU A 140 8.67 -10.62 -9.87
CA LEU A 140 10.10 -10.39 -9.94
C LEU A 140 10.88 -11.69 -10.22
N GLU A 141 10.49 -12.80 -9.61
CA GLU A 141 11.07 -14.13 -9.88
C GLU A 141 10.83 -14.56 -11.33
N ARG A 142 9.62 -14.33 -11.86
CA ARG A 142 9.31 -14.56 -13.28
C ARG A 142 10.19 -13.69 -14.18
N GLY A 143 10.30 -12.40 -13.90
CA GLY A 143 11.15 -11.50 -14.69
C GLY A 143 12.63 -11.86 -14.62
N GLN A 144 13.12 -12.37 -13.49
CA GLN A 144 14.47 -12.92 -13.36
C GLN A 144 14.61 -14.20 -14.18
N ALA A 145 13.66 -15.11 -14.14
CA ALA A 145 13.69 -16.35 -14.91
C ALA A 145 13.70 -16.09 -16.43
N GLU A 146 12.90 -15.12 -16.88
CA GLU A 146 12.81 -14.73 -18.29
C GLU A 146 13.95 -13.79 -18.76
N GLY A 147 14.82 -13.30 -17.83
CA GLY A 147 15.94 -12.41 -18.15
C GLY A 147 15.56 -10.94 -18.29
N ALA A 148 14.32 -10.56 -17.99
CA ALA A 148 13.86 -9.18 -18.01
C ALA A 148 14.41 -8.37 -16.82
N PHE A 149 14.69 -9.03 -15.70
CA PHE A 149 15.25 -8.42 -14.49
C PHE A 149 16.58 -9.04 -14.11
N ARG A 150 17.39 -8.25 -13.40
CA ARG A 150 18.71 -8.65 -12.92
C ARG A 150 18.64 -9.84 -11.96
N ARG A 151 19.63 -10.76 -12.07
CA ARG A 151 19.69 -12.02 -11.33
C ARG A 151 20.78 -12.06 -10.27
N ASP A 152 21.63 -11.03 -10.23
CA ASP A 152 22.75 -10.91 -9.28
C ASP A 152 22.32 -10.63 -7.85
N VAL A 153 21.03 -10.26 -7.65
CA VAL A 153 20.40 -10.05 -6.35
C VAL A 153 19.05 -10.77 -6.26
N SER A 154 18.59 -11.08 -5.04
CA SER A 154 17.31 -11.77 -4.85
C SER A 154 16.10 -10.88 -5.17
N ALA A 155 14.97 -11.50 -5.56
CA ALA A 155 13.69 -10.80 -5.75
C ALA A 155 13.27 -10.04 -4.49
N VAL A 156 13.53 -10.60 -3.30
CA VAL A 156 13.23 -9.94 -2.01
C VAL A 156 14.03 -8.64 -1.83
N TRP A 157 15.31 -8.65 -2.26
CA TRP A 157 16.13 -7.43 -2.25
C TRP A 157 15.58 -6.38 -3.23
N LEU A 158 15.23 -6.79 -4.46
CA LEU A 158 14.62 -5.89 -5.43
C LEU A 158 13.34 -5.23 -4.91
N ILE A 159 12.48 -5.97 -4.19
CA ILE A 159 11.30 -5.40 -3.56
C ILE A 159 11.67 -4.36 -2.50
N ALA A 160 12.70 -4.61 -1.71
CA ALA A 160 13.17 -3.63 -0.72
C ALA A 160 13.64 -2.33 -1.39
N VAL A 161 14.36 -2.43 -2.52
CA VAL A 161 14.80 -1.29 -3.33
C VAL A 161 13.60 -0.56 -3.94
N ILE A 162 12.66 -1.27 -4.58
CA ILE A 162 11.44 -0.68 -5.15
C ILE A 162 10.68 0.11 -4.07
N ARG A 163 10.47 -0.49 -2.90
CA ARG A 163 9.79 0.15 -1.79
C ARG A 163 10.51 1.41 -1.33
N ALA A 164 11.84 1.40 -1.25
CA ALA A 164 12.63 2.56 -0.88
C ALA A 164 12.46 3.71 -1.89
N ILE A 165 12.50 3.41 -3.19
CA ILE A 165 12.31 4.39 -4.26
C ILE A 165 10.89 4.98 -4.20
N VAL A 166 9.86 4.15 -4.07
CA VAL A 166 8.45 4.59 -3.98
C VAL A 166 8.25 5.47 -2.74
N HIS A 167 8.84 5.10 -1.61
CA HIS A 167 8.77 5.91 -0.38
C HIS A 167 9.47 7.26 -0.55
N THR A 168 10.68 7.27 -1.15
CA THR A 168 11.40 8.50 -1.45
C THR A 168 10.61 9.40 -2.39
N ALA A 169 10.07 8.86 -3.48
CA ALA A 169 9.25 9.63 -4.43
C ALA A 169 8.06 10.31 -3.72
N SER A 170 7.41 9.59 -2.81
CA SER A 170 6.31 10.11 -2.01
C SER A 170 6.75 11.24 -1.05
N THR A 171 7.89 11.07 -0.39
CA THR A 171 8.45 12.08 0.52
C THR A 171 8.89 13.35 -0.22
N GLU A 172 9.53 13.18 -1.39
CA GLU A 172 9.98 14.31 -2.22
C GLU A 172 8.80 15.11 -2.79
N LEU A 173 7.74 14.40 -3.19
CA LEU A 173 6.49 15.05 -3.66
C LEU A 173 5.89 15.93 -2.56
N GLN A 174 5.81 15.43 -1.32
CA GLN A 174 5.24 16.19 -0.20
C GLN A 174 6.08 17.37 0.20
N ALA A 175 7.39 17.20 0.15
CA ALA A 175 8.32 18.30 0.40
C ALA A 175 8.34 19.35 -0.74
N GLY A 176 7.54 19.14 -1.80
CA GLY A 176 7.49 20.04 -2.95
C GLY A 176 8.79 20.06 -3.77
N ARG A 177 9.69 19.07 -3.60
CA ARG A 177 10.96 18.99 -4.32
C ARG A 177 10.85 18.32 -5.69
N ILE A 178 9.75 17.59 -5.93
CA ILE A 178 9.37 17.08 -7.24
C ILE A 178 7.90 17.41 -7.51
N SER A 179 7.56 17.69 -8.78
CA SER A 179 6.18 18.01 -9.14
C SER A 179 5.31 16.74 -9.23
N GLN A 180 3.99 16.90 -9.06
CA GLN A 180 3.01 15.81 -9.28
C GLN A 180 3.10 15.26 -10.71
N ALA A 181 3.41 16.11 -11.71
CA ALA A 181 3.54 15.72 -13.10
C ALA A 181 4.79 14.88 -13.39
N ASP A 182 5.86 15.07 -12.60
CA ASP A 182 7.16 14.44 -12.84
C ASP A 182 7.40 13.19 -11.98
N VAL A 183 6.76 13.10 -10.81
CA VAL A 183 7.07 12.08 -9.81
C VAL A 183 6.83 10.65 -10.33
N GLU A 184 5.73 10.41 -11.04
CA GLU A 184 5.41 9.09 -11.58
C GLU A 184 6.47 8.63 -12.59
N ARG A 185 6.79 9.49 -13.54
CA ARG A 185 7.82 9.22 -14.55
C ARG A 185 9.19 8.98 -13.91
N THR A 186 9.59 9.84 -12.97
CA THR A 186 10.88 9.73 -12.28
C THR A 186 10.96 8.44 -11.47
N MET A 187 9.92 8.12 -10.70
CA MET A 187 9.83 6.88 -9.93
C MET A 187 9.92 5.64 -10.84
N LEU A 188 9.11 5.57 -11.90
CA LEU A 188 9.11 4.44 -12.83
C LEU A 188 10.47 4.25 -13.49
N THR A 189 11.05 5.32 -14.03
CA THR A 189 12.36 5.26 -14.68
C THR A 189 13.44 4.77 -13.72
N THR A 190 13.43 5.28 -12.47
CA THR A 190 14.40 4.90 -11.45
C THR A 190 14.23 3.44 -11.02
N VAL A 191 12.99 2.99 -10.81
CA VAL A 191 12.71 1.57 -10.46
C VAL A 191 13.16 0.66 -11.58
N LEU A 192 12.78 0.94 -12.83
CA LEU A 192 13.14 0.11 -13.96
C LEU A 192 14.66 0.02 -14.13
N ALA A 193 15.37 1.14 -14.04
CA ALA A 193 16.83 1.15 -14.08
C ALA A 193 17.47 0.32 -12.93
N ALA A 194 16.83 0.29 -11.76
CA ALA A 194 17.35 -0.49 -10.63
C ALA A 194 17.10 -2.00 -10.75
N VAL A 195 16.04 -2.41 -11.44
CA VAL A 195 15.65 -3.83 -11.53
C VAL A 195 16.06 -4.52 -12.84
N THR A 196 16.27 -3.76 -13.93
CA THR A 196 16.79 -4.32 -15.18
C THR A 196 18.30 -4.48 -15.11
N SER A 197 18.83 -5.47 -15.81
CA SER A 197 20.27 -5.62 -16.02
C SER A 197 20.66 -4.92 -17.32
N ASP A 198 21.47 -3.88 -17.26
CA ASP A 198 22.24 -3.49 -18.42
C ASP A 198 23.43 -4.45 -18.50
N GLY A 199 23.26 -5.54 -19.22
CA GLY A 199 24.22 -6.49 -19.80
C GLY A 199 25.52 -6.89 -19.10
N GLU A 200 26.11 -6.11 -18.20
CA GLU A 200 27.31 -6.44 -17.42
C GLU A 200 27.25 -5.75 -16.06
N SER A 201 27.35 -6.53 -14.98
CA SER A 201 27.47 -5.98 -13.62
C SER A 201 28.91 -5.55 -13.37
N PRO A 202 29.22 -4.25 -13.28
CA PRO A 202 30.59 -3.77 -13.07
C PRO A 202 31.16 -4.14 -11.68
N VAL A 203 30.31 -4.66 -10.80
CA VAL A 203 30.70 -4.98 -9.40
C VAL A 203 31.32 -6.37 -9.28
N SER A 204 31.05 -7.27 -10.21
CA SER A 204 31.60 -8.66 -10.17
C SER A 204 33.11 -8.70 -10.26
N ASP A 205 33.72 -7.76 -10.98
CA ASP A 205 35.18 -7.73 -11.19
C ASP A 205 35.92 -7.04 -10.04
N ALA A 206 35.29 -6.06 -9.40
CA ALA A 206 35.87 -5.35 -8.25
C ALA A 206 35.93 -6.21 -6.98
N LEU A 207 34.92 -7.07 -6.75
CA LEU A 207 34.93 -7.97 -5.60
C LEU A 207 35.86 -9.16 -5.76
N LYS A 208 36.08 -9.68 -6.99
CA LYS A 208 37.04 -10.74 -7.27
C LYS A 208 38.48 -10.30 -7.11
N ALA A 209 38.74 -8.99 -7.30
CA ALA A 209 40.06 -8.41 -7.09
C ALA A 209 40.47 -8.25 -5.62
N SER A 210 39.47 -8.25 -4.69
CA SER A 210 39.71 -8.06 -3.23
C SER A 210 40.02 -9.36 -2.49
N ASP A 211 39.74 -10.54 -3.07
CA ASP A 211 39.98 -11.84 -2.46
C ASP A 211 41.36 -12.42 -2.79
N THR A 212 42.26 -11.65 -3.44
CA THR A 212 43.59 -12.10 -3.88
C THR A 212 44.73 -11.35 -3.16
N VAL A 213 44.51 -10.85 -1.93
CA VAL A 213 45.61 -10.29 -1.11
C VAL A 213 45.70 -11.01 0.23
#